data_0da39056c67f375a9a304a64b4370972
#
_entry.id   0da39056c67f375a9a304a64b4370972
#
_cell.length_a   1.000
_cell.length_b   1.000
_cell.length_c   1.000
_cell.angle_alpha   90.00
_cell.angle_beta   90.00
_cell.angle_gamma   90.00
#
_symmetry.space_group_name_H-M   'P 1'
#
loop_
_entity.id
_entity.type
_entity.pdbx_description
1 polymer ?
#
loop_
_entity_poly.entity_id
_entity_poly.type
_entity_poly.pdbx_seq_one_letter_code
_entity_poly.pdbx_strand_id
1 'polypeptide(L)'
;MASFKNNGKLKLLIIVGTRPEIIRLAAVINKCRIYFDTILAHTGQNYDYNLNGVFFKDLKLADPDVYMDAVGEDLGATMGNIIDKSYKLMVQTQPDAVLVLGDTNSCLSVIGAKRLHIPIFHMEAGNRCFDECLPEETNRRI
;
A
#
# COMPACT_ATOMS: atom_id res chain seq x y z
N MET A 1 -14.30 -4.96 -8.66
CA MET A 1 -13.35 -5.75 -7.87
C MET A 1 -12.03 -5.77 -8.62
N ALA A 2 -10.94 -5.35 -7.98
CA ALA A 2 -9.65 -5.32 -8.67
C ALA A 2 -9.10 -6.74 -8.87
N SER A 3 -8.52 -6.97 -10.02
CA SER A 3 -7.87 -8.23 -10.37
C SER A 3 -6.62 -7.96 -11.19
N PHE A 4 -5.64 -8.86 -11.10
CA PHE A 4 -4.51 -8.83 -11.99
C PHE A 4 -4.93 -9.19 -13.43
N LYS A 5 -4.20 -8.65 -14.40
CA LYS A 5 -4.48 -8.86 -15.83
C LYS A 5 -4.09 -10.27 -16.30
N ASN A 6 -3.26 -10.97 -15.53
CA ASN A 6 -2.70 -12.29 -15.88
C ASN A 6 -1.99 -12.29 -17.26
N ASN A 7 -1.12 -11.31 -17.46
CA ASN A 7 -0.41 -11.06 -18.72
C ASN A 7 0.97 -11.74 -18.80
N GLY A 8 1.25 -12.74 -17.97
CA GLY A 8 2.53 -13.44 -17.88
C GLY A 8 3.60 -12.73 -17.08
N LYS A 9 3.34 -11.53 -16.56
CA LYS A 9 4.24 -10.78 -15.69
C LYS A 9 4.01 -11.15 -14.22
N LEU A 10 5.03 -10.95 -13.37
CA LEU A 10 4.89 -11.09 -11.93
C LEU A 10 3.84 -10.12 -11.40
N LYS A 11 2.99 -10.61 -10.51
CA LYS A 11 1.88 -9.88 -9.91
C LYS A 11 2.35 -9.10 -8.69
N LEU A 12 2.34 -7.79 -8.79
CA LEU A 12 2.79 -6.90 -7.73
C LEU A 12 1.63 -6.11 -7.14
N LEU A 13 1.43 -6.23 -5.83
CA LEU A 13 0.50 -5.40 -5.08
C LEU A 13 1.29 -4.29 -4.38
N ILE A 14 0.98 -3.03 -4.69
CA ILE A 14 1.54 -1.84 -4.04
C ILE A 14 0.48 -1.27 -3.12
N ILE A 15 0.81 -1.06 -1.85
CA ILE A 15 -0.12 -0.50 -0.85
C ILE A 15 0.41 0.84 -0.37
N VAL A 16 -0.41 1.87 -0.49
CA VAL A 16 -0.14 3.25 -0.07
C VAL A 16 -1.31 3.79 0.75
N GLY A 17 -1.06 4.79 1.58
CA GLY A 17 -2.11 5.38 2.41
C GLY A 17 -2.01 6.89 2.56
N THR A 18 -0.87 7.49 2.26
CA THR A 18 -0.63 8.91 2.47
C THR A 18 -0.03 9.58 1.24
N ARG A 19 -0.22 10.89 1.14
CA ARG A 19 0.37 11.69 0.04
C ARG A 19 1.89 11.59 -0.02
N PRO A 20 2.64 11.69 1.08
CA PRO A 20 4.09 11.52 1.04
C PRO A 20 4.54 10.18 0.46
N GLU A 21 3.85 9.08 0.76
CA GLU A 21 4.13 7.77 0.16
C GLU A 21 3.94 7.80 -1.36
N ILE A 22 2.82 8.37 -1.81
CA ILE A 22 2.47 8.46 -3.23
C ILE A 22 3.49 9.32 -3.99
N ILE A 23 3.87 10.49 -3.43
CA ILE A 23 4.88 11.36 -4.04
C ILE A 23 6.21 10.61 -4.22
N ARG A 24 6.68 9.95 -3.17
CA ARG A 24 7.94 9.21 -3.20
C ARG A 24 7.92 8.03 -4.14
N LEU A 25 6.77 7.34 -4.22
CA LEU A 25 6.62 6.15 -5.05
C LEU A 25 6.16 6.42 -6.48
N ALA A 26 5.77 7.64 -6.85
CA ALA A 26 5.15 7.92 -8.15
C ALA A 26 5.95 7.37 -9.34
N ALA A 27 7.25 7.63 -9.38
CA ALA A 27 8.13 7.11 -10.43
C ALA A 27 8.25 5.58 -10.37
N VAL A 28 8.35 5.01 -9.16
CA VAL A 28 8.43 3.56 -8.94
C VAL A 28 7.13 2.89 -9.39
N ILE A 29 5.97 3.42 -9.03
CA ILE A 29 4.66 2.89 -9.44
C ILE A 29 4.55 2.88 -10.96
N ASN A 30 4.88 3.99 -11.63
CA ASN A 30 4.85 4.06 -13.09
C ASN A 30 5.78 3.03 -13.73
N LYS A 31 6.97 2.84 -13.18
CA LYS A 31 7.93 1.84 -13.64
C LYS A 31 7.42 0.42 -13.40
N CYS A 32 6.85 0.15 -12.24
CA CYS A 32 6.27 -1.14 -11.90
C CYS A 32 5.12 -1.51 -12.85
N ARG A 33 4.28 -0.56 -13.25
CA ARG A 33 3.19 -0.79 -14.21
C ARG A 33 3.68 -1.19 -15.60
N ILE A 34 4.92 -0.88 -15.96
CA ILE A 34 5.54 -1.31 -17.22
C ILE A 34 6.04 -2.76 -17.10
N TYR A 35 6.73 -3.10 -16.02
CA TYR A 35 7.45 -4.38 -15.90
C TYR A 35 6.68 -5.47 -15.17
N PHE A 36 5.68 -5.11 -14.36
CA PHE A 36 4.89 -6.04 -13.57
C PHE A 36 3.40 -5.92 -13.91
N ASP A 37 2.67 -6.96 -13.60
CA ASP A 37 1.21 -6.91 -13.51
C ASP A 37 0.88 -6.28 -12.14
N THR A 38 0.52 -5.00 -12.13
CA THR A 38 0.50 -4.19 -10.91
C THR A 38 -0.92 -3.80 -10.52
N ILE A 39 -1.24 -4.01 -9.23
CA ILE A 39 -2.39 -3.42 -8.56
C ILE A 39 -1.88 -2.37 -7.57
N LEU A 40 -2.38 -1.15 -7.67
CA LEU A 40 -2.17 -0.09 -6.70
C LEU A 40 -3.39 0.00 -5.78
N ALA A 41 -3.20 -0.28 -4.49
CA ALA A 41 -4.22 -0.19 -3.47
C ALA A 41 -3.96 0.99 -2.53
N HIS A 42 -5.00 1.78 -2.28
CA HIS A 42 -4.99 2.89 -1.34
C HIS A 42 -5.79 2.52 -0.08
N THR A 43 -5.22 2.75 1.11
CA THR A 43 -5.89 2.40 2.37
C THR A 43 -7.06 3.31 2.72
N GLY A 44 -7.11 4.53 2.14
CA GLY A 44 -8.16 5.52 2.38
C GLY A 44 -9.44 5.30 1.59
N GLN A 45 -10.30 6.30 1.64
CA GLN A 45 -11.62 6.33 1.01
C GLN A 45 -11.58 7.05 -0.34
N ASN A 46 -12.49 6.66 -1.23
CA ASN A 46 -12.65 7.30 -2.54
C ASN A 46 -13.33 8.69 -2.47
N TYR A 47 -13.85 9.11 -1.30
CA TYR A 47 -14.57 10.39 -1.15
C TYR A 47 -13.68 11.62 -1.36
N ASP A 48 -12.39 11.48 -1.18
CA ASP A 48 -11.43 12.57 -1.38
C ASP A 48 -11.02 12.74 -2.85
N TYR A 49 -11.89 12.35 -3.80
CA TYR A 49 -11.60 12.46 -5.23
C TYR A 49 -11.14 13.85 -5.63
N ASN A 50 -11.74 14.92 -5.07
CA ASN A 50 -11.34 16.30 -5.35
C ASN A 50 -9.95 16.65 -4.78
N LEU A 51 -9.50 15.95 -3.74
CA LEU A 51 -8.17 16.14 -3.15
C LEU A 51 -7.15 15.13 -3.69
N ASN A 52 -7.57 13.90 -3.99
CA ASN A 52 -6.69 12.82 -4.43
C ASN A 52 -6.62 12.68 -5.95
N GLY A 53 -7.73 12.86 -6.68
CA GLY A 53 -7.76 12.73 -8.13
C GLY A 53 -6.91 13.76 -8.85
N VAL A 54 -6.96 15.03 -8.43
CA VAL A 54 -6.09 16.10 -8.95
C VAL A 54 -4.63 15.80 -8.64
N PHE A 55 -4.36 15.31 -7.44
CA PHE A 55 -3.02 14.97 -6.98
C PHE A 55 -2.37 13.84 -7.80
N PHE A 56 -3.10 12.76 -8.06
CA PHE A 56 -2.62 11.67 -8.93
C PHE A 56 -2.36 12.16 -10.35
N LYS A 57 -3.24 13.01 -10.88
CA LYS A 57 -3.08 13.60 -12.21
C LYS A 57 -1.84 14.49 -12.31
N ASP A 58 -1.59 15.34 -11.31
CA ASP A 58 -0.41 16.21 -11.27
C ASP A 58 0.90 15.42 -11.23
N LEU A 59 0.89 14.26 -10.56
CA LEU A 59 2.02 13.33 -10.54
C LEU A 59 2.13 12.46 -11.81
N LYS A 60 1.25 12.64 -12.79
CA LYS A 60 1.14 11.78 -13.97
C LYS A 60 0.98 10.30 -13.59
N LEU A 61 0.24 10.04 -12.54
CA LEU A 61 -0.01 8.73 -11.98
C LEU A 61 -1.48 8.37 -12.22
N ALA A 62 -1.74 7.17 -12.73
CA ALA A 62 -3.11 6.67 -12.84
C ALA A 62 -3.69 6.42 -11.44
N ASP A 63 -5.01 6.59 -11.32
CA ASP A 63 -5.72 6.38 -10.07
C ASP A 63 -5.45 5.00 -9.47
N PRO A 64 -5.56 4.84 -8.13
CA PRO A 64 -5.53 3.53 -7.51
C PRO A 64 -6.56 2.58 -8.10
N ASP A 65 -6.18 1.32 -8.24
CA ASP A 65 -7.08 0.26 -8.71
C ASP A 65 -8.07 -0.15 -7.61
N VAL A 66 -7.68 0.04 -6.34
CA VAL A 66 -8.48 -0.30 -5.16
C VAL A 66 -8.39 0.80 -4.11
N TYR A 67 -9.53 1.17 -3.55
CA TYR A 67 -9.63 1.91 -2.30
C TYR A 67 -10.12 0.96 -1.22
N MET A 68 -9.31 0.74 -0.18
CA MET A 68 -9.63 -0.25 0.86
C MET A 68 -10.64 0.26 1.88
N ASP A 69 -10.86 1.58 1.93
CA ASP A 69 -11.78 2.20 2.90
C ASP A 69 -11.50 1.73 4.35
N ALA A 70 -10.23 1.83 4.73
CA ALA A 70 -9.75 1.29 6.00
C ALA A 70 -9.85 2.29 7.16
N VAL A 71 -10.21 3.54 6.90
CA VAL A 71 -10.36 4.54 7.96
C VAL A 71 -11.51 4.14 8.88
N GLY A 72 -11.22 3.99 10.16
CA GLY A 72 -12.20 3.65 11.20
C GLY A 72 -12.54 4.83 12.11
N GLU A 73 -13.34 4.57 13.12
CA GLU A 73 -13.77 5.58 14.10
C GLU A 73 -12.59 6.14 14.93
N ASP A 74 -11.58 5.31 15.14
CA ASP A 74 -10.38 5.66 15.86
C ASP A 74 -9.14 5.02 15.22
N LEU A 75 -7.97 5.28 15.81
CA LEU A 75 -6.70 4.73 15.33
C LEU A 75 -6.66 3.20 15.37
N GLY A 76 -7.19 2.61 16.46
CA GLY A 76 -7.20 1.15 16.62
C GLY A 76 -8.06 0.48 15.54
N ALA A 77 -9.25 1.01 15.28
CA ALA A 77 -10.14 0.55 14.22
C ALA A 77 -9.48 0.69 12.84
N THR A 78 -8.84 1.82 12.59
CA THR A 78 -8.10 2.04 11.32
C THR A 78 -6.98 1.02 11.13
N MET A 79 -6.15 0.79 12.15
CA MET A 79 -5.08 -0.20 12.11
C MET A 79 -5.62 -1.61 11.86
N GLY A 80 -6.66 -2.00 12.59
CA GLY A 80 -7.32 -3.30 12.41
C GLY A 80 -7.92 -3.47 11.01
N ASN A 81 -8.57 -2.43 10.49
CA ASN A 81 -9.14 -2.43 9.14
C ASN A 81 -8.06 -2.56 8.05
N ILE A 82 -6.91 -1.90 8.22
CA ILE A 82 -5.80 -2.04 7.27
C ILE A 82 -5.34 -3.50 7.20
N ILE A 83 -5.13 -4.14 8.36
CA ILE A 83 -4.71 -5.54 8.42
C ILE A 83 -5.78 -6.46 7.80
N ASP A 84 -7.03 -6.32 8.21
CA ASP A 84 -8.14 -7.16 7.73
C ASP A 84 -8.36 -7.03 6.22
N LYS A 85 -8.51 -5.79 5.75
CA LYS A 85 -8.84 -5.54 4.34
C LYS A 85 -7.70 -5.86 3.40
N SER A 86 -6.45 -5.57 3.80
CA SER A 86 -5.28 -5.95 3.01
C SER A 86 -5.09 -7.47 2.96
N TYR A 87 -5.34 -8.18 4.05
CA TYR A 87 -5.32 -9.65 4.07
C TYR A 87 -6.34 -10.23 3.09
N LYS A 88 -7.59 -9.77 3.15
CA LYS A 88 -8.66 -10.20 2.24
C LYS A 88 -8.32 -9.91 0.78
N LEU A 89 -7.76 -8.72 0.50
CA LEU A 89 -7.33 -8.35 -0.85
C LEU A 89 -6.24 -9.29 -1.36
N MET A 90 -5.25 -9.63 -0.53
CA MET A 90 -4.18 -10.56 -0.89
C MET A 90 -4.69 -11.99 -1.11
N VAL A 91 -5.61 -12.48 -0.28
CA VAL A 91 -6.24 -13.79 -0.48
C VAL A 91 -6.99 -13.84 -1.81
N GLN A 92 -7.70 -12.77 -2.13
CA GLN A 92 -8.50 -12.68 -3.36
C GLN A 92 -7.64 -12.56 -4.61
N THR A 93 -6.60 -11.73 -4.57
CA THR A 93 -5.80 -11.40 -5.77
C THR A 93 -4.57 -12.29 -5.94
N GLN A 94 -4.08 -12.90 -4.87
CA GLN A 94 -2.90 -13.78 -4.85
C GLN A 94 -1.66 -13.15 -5.53
N PRO A 95 -1.14 -12.03 -5.02
CA PRO A 95 0.04 -11.40 -5.58
C PRO A 95 1.29 -12.26 -5.37
N ASP A 96 2.25 -12.12 -6.28
CA ASP A 96 3.57 -12.74 -6.14
C ASP A 96 4.48 -11.96 -5.19
N ALA A 97 4.20 -10.67 -5.01
CA ALA A 97 4.93 -9.79 -4.10
C ALA A 97 4.08 -8.60 -3.65
N VAL A 98 4.44 -8.04 -2.50
CA VAL A 98 3.85 -6.81 -1.94
C VAL A 98 4.94 -5.77 -1.76
N LEU A 99 4.67 -4.53 -2.18
CA LEU A 99 5.53 -3.37 -1.99
C LEU A 99 4.87 -2.34 -1.07
N VAL A 100 5.59 -1.94 -0.04
CA VAL A 100 5.22 -0.84 0.87
C VAL A 100 6.37 0.14 1.04
N LEU A 101 6.08 1.34 1.48
CA LEU A 101 7.08 2.39 1.74
C LEU A 101 6.97 2.93 3.15
N GLY A 102 8.11 3.07 3.81
CA GLY A 102 8.29 3.94 4.97
C GLY A 102 7.66 3.41 6.25
N ASP A 103 6.90 4.27 6.89
CA ASP A 103 6.61 4.18 8.32
C ASP A 103 5.14 4.48 8.68
N THR A 104 4.28 4.62 7.69
CA THR A 104 2.86 4.86 7.93
C THR A 104 2.11 3.57 8.27
N ASN A 105 0.87 3.71 8.71
CA ASN A 105 0.04 2.56 9.06
C ASN A 105 -0.27 1.63 7.89
N SER A 106 -0.08 2.08 6.63
CA SER A 106 -0.19 1.19 5.47
C SER A 106 0.80 0.02 5.52
N CYS A 107 1.94 0.19 6.22
CA CYS A 107 2.92 -0.88 6.45
C CYS A 107 2.37 -2.04 7.30
N LEU A 108 1.31 -1.85 8.07
CA LEU A 108 0.67 -2.93 8.84
C LEU A 108 0.11 -4.04 7.95
N SER A 109 -0.13 -3.75 6.68
CA SER A 109 -0.52 -4.76 5.67
C SER A 109 0.51 -5.89 5.52
N VAL A 110 1.78 -5.67 5.87
CA VAL A 110 2.82 -6.69 5.79
C VAL A 110 2.59 -7.85 6.76
N ILE A 111 1.84 -7.63 7.85
CA ILE A 111 1.46 -8.69 8.78
C ILE A 111 0.67 -9.78 8.03
N GLY A 112 -0.32 -9.37 7.23
CA GLY A 112 -1.10 -10.28 6.38
C GLY A 112 -0.24 -10.95 5.31
N ALA A 113 0.59 -10.18 4.62
CA ALA A 113 1.48 -10.71 3.59
C ALA A 113 2.43 -11.78 4.17
N LYS A 114 3.00 -11.52 5.34
CA LYS A 114 3.88 -12.48 6.03
C LYS A 114 3.15 -13.78 6.36
N ARG A 115 1.92 -13.70 6.86
CA ARG A 115 1.10 -14.88 7.17
C ARG A 115 0.71 -15.69 5.94
N LEU A 116 0.57 -15.04 4.79
CA LEU A 116 0.27 -15.66 3.51
C LEU A 116 1.53 -16.12 2.75
N HIS A 117 2.71 -15.97 3.33
CA HIS A 117 4.01 -16.30 2.72
C HIS A 117 4.28 -15.53 1.42
N ILE A 118 3.74 -14.32 1.30
CA ILE A 118 3.97 -13.44 0.16
C ILE A 118 5.25 -12.64 0.41
N PRO A 119 6.22 -12.63 -0.52
CA PRO A 119 7.42 -11.80 -0.43
C PRO A 119 7.09 -10.31 -0.25
N ILE A 120 7.77 -9.66 0.69
CA ILE A 120 7.55 -8.26 1.05
C ILE A 120 8.78 -7.46 0.66
N PHE A 121 8.55 -6.36 -0.06
CA PHE A 121 9.54 -5.35 -0.38
C PHE A 121 9.18 -4.07 0.36
N HIS A 122 9.96 -3.72 1.36
CA HIS A 122 9.73 -2.57 2.23
C HIS A 122 10.79 -1.50 1.96
N MET A 123 10.46 -0.50 1.17
CA MET A 123 11.35 0.62 0.88
C MET A 123 11.47 1.53 2.11
N GLU A 124 12.66 2.07 2.34
CA GLU A 124 13.01 2.91 3.50
C GLU A 124 12.87 2.21 4.87
N ALA A 125 12.78 0.89 4.91
CA ALA A 125 12.69 0.13 6.15
C ALA A 125 13.92 0.31 7.06
N GLY A 126 15.07 0.64 6.49
CA GLY A 126 16.31 0.87 7.23
C GLY A 126 16.42 2.22 7.91
N ASN A 127 15.57 3.18 7.58
CA ASN A 127 15.55 4.47 8.26
C ASN A 127 15.14 4.30 9.71
N ARG A 128 15.81 5.03 10.61
CA ARG A 128 15.55 4.97 12.07
C ARG A 128 15.43 6.37 12.64
N CYS A 129 14.50 6.56 13.57
CA CYS A 129 14.39 7.74 14.41
C CYS A 129 14.94 7.52 15.82
N PHE A 130 15.23 6.27 16.20
CA PHE A 130 15.78 5.87 17.50
C PHE A 130 14.91 6.25 18.71
N ASP A 131 13.63 6.47 18.49
CA ASP A 131 12.64 6.72 19.51
C ASP A 131 11.48 5.72 19.35
N GLU A 132 11.45 4.72 20.25
CA GLU A 132 10.46 3.64 20.20
C GLU A 132 9.05 4.08 20.61
N CYS A 133 8.90 5.30 21.13
CA CYS A 133 7.59 5.89 21.40
C CYS A 133 6.90 6.41 20.12
N LEU A 134 7.64 6.55 19.04
CA LEU A 134 7.09 7.01 17.76
C LEU A 134 6.52 5.83 16.96
N PRO A 135 5.30 5.96 16.43
CA PRO A 135 4.68 4.90 15.63
C PRO A 135 5.49 4.57 14.37
N GLU A 136 6.22 5.52 13.82
CA GLU A 136 7.09 5.36 12.67
C GLU A 136 8.19 4.32 12.91
N GLU A 137 8.81 4.34 14.08
CA GLU A 137 9.85 3.36 14.42
C GLU A 137 9.27 1.94 14.51
N THR A 138 8.11 1.80 15.15
CA THR A 138 7.39 0.52 15.25
C THR A 138 7.02 -0.01 13.87
N ASN A 139 6.42 0.84 13.02
CA ASN A 139 5.96 0.46 11.70
C ASN A 139 7.11 0.01 10.78
N ARG A 140 8.31 0.58 10.93
CA ARG A 140 9.48 0.14 10.17
C ARG A 140 10.05 -1.20 10.62
N ARG A 141 9.80 -1.60 11.87
CA ARG A 141 10.33 -2.85 12.45
C ARG A 141 9.42 -4.06 12.25
N ILE A 142 8.16 -3.85 11.94
CA ILE A 142 7.21 -4.91 11.65
C ILE A 142 7.62 -5.67 10.39
#